data_04ed0327342f5349b67db62acbe26895
#
_entry.id   04ed0327342f5349b67db62acbe26895
#
_cell.length_a   1.000
_cell.length_b   1.000
_cell.length_c   1.000
_cell.angle_alpha   90.00
_cell.angle_beta   90.00
_cell.angle_gamma   90.00
#
_symmetry.space_group_name_H-M   'P 1'
#
loop_
_entity.id
_entity.type
_entity.pdbx_description
1 polymer ?
#
loop_
_entity_poly.entity_id
_entity_poly.type
_entity_poly.pdbx_seq_one_letter_code
_entity_poly.pdbx_strand_id
1 'polypeptide(L)'
;MRFPLILATVGGLWCAVALQAGEAQDVGPFRLRAEPFAAASTGERLPFWLSANRYGTVDPASANAGLRLGAHRPFTDDSGFDYAVGAEVLGRASQNGTVTLHQLYGRLRYGGVQLTVGRREQMRGRVDTSLSVGSTTWSRNAPPLPKISVSSDGYVPVPGIGNTLALKSSLAHGWFEGNRFTRGALLHEKSLYFRIRPSDWPVTAHAGIVHHAMWGGTNPLRGPQEVSLRQWANVALGLNIFTRPTQTDEESDRIDANHVAMYDFGLDVNLGAWKARAYRQFYIEDSPGLWFRNVWDGLWGISLRWDDSALVNGVLWEHLRTTRQGSRPDLGEYRGADSYYNHFKYKSGWIYQGRTLGVPLLTPASETPGLANSLPGIGNNIVVAHHLGVEGNLGASLSYRMLGTYSRNYGANRVCASPNCESLMRSFSDRRDQWSFLAEVRGRVPPVDRLSYSAALAVDTGEFYDRRIGVRVGLTWRGFYAP
;
A
#
# COMPACT_ATOMS: atom_id res chain seq x y z
N MET A 1 27.83 -28.31 5.46
CA MET A 1 26.66 -27.45 5.71
C MET A 1 26.65 -27.12 7.20
N ARG A 2 27.16 -25.96 7.57
CA ARG A 2 27.19 -25.50 8.98
C ARG A 2 26.17 -24.36 9.07
N PHE A 3 25.04 -24.62 9.73
CA PHE A 3 24.11 -23.57 10.15
C PHE A 3 24.78 -22.80 11.31
N PRO A 4 25.02 -21.49 11.19
CA PRO A 4 25.42 -20.75 12.38
C PRO A 4 24.19 -20.51 13.25
N LEU A 5 24.35 -20.84 14.51
CA LEU A 5 23.44 -20.64 15.63
C LEU A 5 23.20 -19.13 15.85
N ILE A 6 22.29 -18.51 15.12
CA ILE A 6 21.80 -17.13 15.37
C ILE A 6 20.63 -17.13 16.39
N LEU A 7 20.24 -18.30 16.87
CA LEU A 7 19.16 -18.41 17.89
C LEU A 7 19.56 -17.98 19.31
N ALA A 8 20.84 -17.71 19.58
CA ALA A 8 21.33 -17.49 20.94
C ALA A 8 21.35 -16.03 21.43
N THR A 9 21.02 -15.03 20.59
CA THR A 9 21.09 -13.60 20.99
C THR A 9 19.76 -12.89 21.14
N VAL A 10 18.64 -13.53 20.85
CA VAL A 10 17.30 -12.95 21.12
C VAL A 10 16.88 -13.11 22.59
N GLY A 11 17.57 -13.94 23.36
CA GLY A 11 17.30 -14.20 24.80
C GLY A 11 17.78 -13.14 25.76
N GLY A 12 18.58 -12.16 25.34
CA GLY A 12 19.32 -11.28 26.25
C GLY A 12 18.75 -9.86 26.44
N LEU A 13 17.71 -9.45 25.73
CA LEU A 13 17.09 -8.12 25.88
C LEU A 13 15.69 -8.17 26.53
N TRP A 14 15.51 -9.06 27.48
CA TRP A 14 14.42 -8.97 28.43
C TRP A 14 14.80 -7.95 29.52
N CYS A 15 14.92 -6.68 29.13
CA CYS A 15 14.86 -5.61 30.11
C CYS A 15 13.47 -5.64 30.74
N ALA A 16 13.44 -5.95 32.01
CA ALA A 16 12.29 -5.96 32.89
C ALA A 16 11.52 -4.63 32.80
N VAL A 17 10.55 -4.56 31.89
CA VAL A 17 9.41 -3.68 32.07
C VAL A 17 8.57 -4.39 33.12
N ALA A 18 8.67 -3.94 34.36
CA ALA A 18 7.86 -4.42 35.46
C ALA A 18 6.38 -4.25 35.06
N LEU A 19 5.75 -5.35 34.66
CA LEU A 19 4.32 -5.47 34.43
C LEU A 19 3.66 -5.49 35.80
N GLN A 20 3.35 -4.33 36.35
CA GLN A 20 2.35 -4.24 37.40
C GLN A 20 1.00 -4.53 36.78
N ALA A 21 0.45 -5.68 37.11
CA ALA A 21 -0.95 -6.01 36.87
C ALA A 21 -1.80 -5.10 37.80
N GLY A 22 -2.16 -3.92 37.28
CA GLY A 22 -3.12 -3.03 37.90
C GLY A 22 -4.46 -3.17 37.22
N GLU A 23 -5.54 -3.16 37.99
CA GLU A 23 -6.93 -3.20 37.62
C GLU A 23 -7.25 -2.26 36.45
N ALA A 24 -8.23 -2.64 35.64
CA ALA A 24 -8.75 -1.86 34.49
C ALA A 24 -9.27 -0.49 34.95
N GLN A 25 -8.39 0.45 35.13
CA GLN A 25 -8.70 1.84 35.40
C GLN A 25 -8.31 2.71 34.21
N ASP A 26 -9.26 3.49 33.79
CA ASP A 26 -9.22 4.67 32.91
C ASP A 26 -8.29 4.53 31.68
N VAL A 27 -8.91 4.48 30.50
CA VAL A 27 -8.20 4.50 29.21
C VAL A 27 -7.52 5.86 29.09
N GLY A 28 -6.26 5.95 29.51
CA GLY A 28 -5.45 7.13 29.35
C GLY A 28 -5.43 7.64 27.92
N PRO A 29 -5.16 8.92 27.66
CA PRO A 29 -5.22 9.52 26.33
C PRO A 29 -4.23 8.87 25.35
N PHE A 30 -3.15 8.26 25.81
CA PHE A 30 -2.14 7.63 24.96
C PHE A 30 -2.24 6.10 24.93
N ARG A 31 -2.24 5.54 23.73
CA ARG A 31 -2.13 4.11 23.46
C ARG A 31 -0.69 3.79 23.10
N LEU A 32 -0.10 2.83 23.85
CA LEU A 32 1.27 2.38 23.67
C LEU A 32 1.30 1.03 22.94
N ARG A 33 2.31 0.81 22.12
CA ARG A 33 2.55 -0.45 21.41
C ARG A 33 4.03 -0.81 21.44
N ALA A 34 4.32 -2.09 21.72
CA ALA A 34 5.61 -2.68 21.47
C ALA A 34 5.42 -3.99 20.69
N GLU A 35 6.11 -4.15 19.57
CA GLU A 35 5.99 -5.34 18.71
C GLU A 35 7.36 -5.81 18.25
N PRO A 36 8.03 -6.71 19.00
CA PRO A 36 9.13 -7.49 18.48
C PRO A 36 8.62 -8.53 17.47
N PHE A 37 9.39 -8.74 16.40
CA PHE A 37 9.11 -9.79 15.41
C PHE A 37 10.41 -10.36 14.85
N ALA A 38 10.33 -11.58 14.31
CA ALA A 38 11.40 -12.20 13.54
C ALA A 38 10.80 -12.90 12.32
N ALA A 39 11.54 -12.95 11.22
CA ALA A 39 11.19 -13.65 10.02
C ALA A 39 12.42 -14.33 9.41
N ALA A 40 12.24 -15.52 8.84
CA ALA A 40 13.30 -16.25 8.15
C ALA A 40 12.70 -17.07 6.99
N SER A 41 13.54 -17.38 6.00
CA SER A 41 13.16 -18.21 4.85
C SER A 41 14.30 -19.10 4.38
N THR A 42 13.95 -20.12 3.59
CA THR A 42 14.91 -21.04 2.96
C THR A 42 15.61 -20.45 1.74
N GLY A 43 15.04 -19.40 1.13
CA GLY A 43 15.61 -18.72 -0.04
C GLY A 43 16.43 -17.49 0.33
N GLU A 44 16.94 -16.78 -0.67
CA GLU A 44 17.69 -15.53 -0.49
C GLU A 44 16.79 -14.37 0.00
N ARG A 45 15.48 -14.48 -0.22
CA ARG A 45 14.47 -13.49 0.16
C ARG A 45 13.29 -14.16 0.87
N LEU A 46 12.56 -13.40 1.67
CA LEU A 46 11.29 -13.86 2.23
C LEU A 46 10.26 -14.15 1.14
N PRO A 47 9.36 -15.13 1.33
CA PRO A 47 8.17 -15.25 0.50
C PRO A 47 7.35 -13.97 0.45
N PHE A 48 6.71 -13.74 -0.70
CA PHE A 48 6.01 -12.51 -1.05
C PHE A 48 5.11 -11.97 0.08
N TRP A 49 4.23 -12.80 0.63
CA TRP A 49 3.27 -12.38 1.63
C TRP A 49 3.84 -12.11 3.02
N LEU A 50 5.09 -12.49 3.31
CA LEU A 50 5.73 -12.13 4.57
C LEU A 50 6.20 -10.67 4.60
N SER A 51 6.49 -10.07 3.44
CA SER A 51 6.96 -8.68 3.33
C SER A 51 5.96 -7.73 2.67
N ALA A 52 5.10 -8.22 1.75
CA ALA A 52 4.11 -7.41 1.05
C ALA A 52 2.99 -6.89 1.98
N ASN A 53 2.49 -5.69 1.69
CA ASN A 53 1.39 -5.04 2.41
C ASN A 53 1.60 -4.89 3.94
N ARG A 54 2.83 -4.64 4.36
CA ARG A 54 3.23 -4.44 5.76
C ARG A 54 3.86 -3.06 6.00
N TYR A 55 3.53 -2.05 5.19
CA TYR A 55 4.06 -0.69 5.26
C TYR A 55 5.60 -0.63 5.28
N GLY A 56 6.27 -1.55 4.59
CA GLY A 56 7.73 -1.63 4.57
C GLY A 56 8.38 -1.96 5.92
N THR A 57 7.62 -2.46 6.89
CA THR A 57 8.16 -2.79 8.23
C THR A 57 8.99 -4.07 8.22
N VAL A 58 8.74 -4.99 7.30
CA VAL A 58 9.49 -6.23 7.11
C VAL A 58 10.37 -6.11 5.88
N ASP A 59 11.66 -6.33 6.05
CA ASP A 59 12.62 -6.36 4.94
C ASP A 59 12.40 -7.62 4.09
N PRO A 60 12.52 -7.56 2.75
CA PRO A 60 12.45 -8.76 1.91
C PRO A 60 13.62 -9.75 2.08
N ALA A 61 14.72 -9.38 2.74
CA ALA A 61 15.86 -10.26 2.99
C ALA A 61 15.43 -11.54 3.71
N SER A 62 16.15 -12.63 3.47
CA SER A 62 15.80 -13.99 3.94
C SER A 62 15.72 -14.14 5.46
N ALA A 63 16.43 -13.30 6.20
CA ALA A 63 16.41 -13.30 7.67
C ALA A 63 16.35 -11.87 8.17
N ASN A 64 15.39 -11.58 9.02
CA ASN A 64 15.31 -10.31 9.70
C ASN A 64 14.57 -10.41 11.04
N ALA A 65 14.93 -9.50 11.94
CA ALA A 65 14.21 -9.25 13.17
C ALA A 65 13.94 -7.76 13.30
N GLY A 66 12.90 -7.40 14.02
CA GLY A 66 12.56 -6.00 14.22
C GLY A 66 11.82 -5.76 15.52
N LEU A 67 11.81 -4.50 15.90
CA LEU A 67 11.06 -3.98 17.05
C LEU A 67 10.34 -2.70 16.61
N ARG A 68 9.03 -2.67 16.75
CA ARG A 68 8.20 -1.48 16.59
C ARG A 68 7.82 -0.96 17.98
N LEU A 69 8.11 0.30 18.23
CA LEU A 69 7.71 1.00 19.45
C LEU A 69 6.89 2.22 19.06
N GLY A 70 5.66 2.30 19.53
CA GLY A 70 4.75 3.37 19.17
C GLY A 70 3.94 3.90 20.34
N ALA A 71 3.63 5.19 20.26
CA ALA A 71 2.69 5.87 21.14
C ALA A 71 1.77 6.76 20.29
N HIS A 72 0.46 6.70 20.53
CA HIS A 72 -0.49 7.55 19.83
C HIS A 72 -1.68 7.93 20.71
N ARG A 73 -2.11 9.17 20.58
CA ARG A 73 -3.39 9.67 21.07
C ARG A 73 -4.35 9.72 19.88
N PRO A 74 -5.45 8.92 19.88
CA PRO A 74 -6.51 9.06 18.86
C PRO A 74 -7.32 10.34 19.09
N PHE A 75 -8.20 10.67 18.17
CA PHE A 75 -9.29 11.60 18.46
C PHE A 75 -10.19 11.03 19.56
N THR A 76 -10.65 11.89 20.46
CA THR A 76 -11.44 11.50 21.64
C THR A 76 -12.85 12.08 21.64
N ASP A 77 -13.05 13.21 20.96
CA ASP A 77 -14.34 13.89 20.88
C ASP A 77 -14.79 14.03 19.43
N ASP A 78 -16.07 13.84 19.15
CA ASP A 78 -16.67 14.00 17.82
C ASP A 78 -17.30 15.40 17.61
N SER A 79 -17.40 16.21 18.65
CA SER A 79 -17.98 17.56 18.63
C SER A 79 -16.92 18.64 18.81
N GLY A 80 -16.69 19.46 17.77
CA GLY A 80 -15.86 20.64 17.88
C GLY A 80 -14.39 20.41 17.47
N PHE A 81 -13.47 21.01 18.23
CA PHE A 81 -12.03 20.90 18.00
C PHE A 81 -11.43 19.72 18.76
N ASP A 82 -10.71 18.86 18.05
CA ASP A 82 -9.96 17.78 18.67
C ASP A 82 -8.63 17.56 17.93
N TYR A 83 -7.66 16.92 18.60
CA TYR A 83 -6.36 16.61 18.02
C TYR A 83 -5.96 15.16 18.26
N ALA A 84 -5.19 14.62 17.33
CA ALA A 84 -4.56 13.31 17.43
C ALA A 84 -3.07 13.44 17.11
N VAL A 85 -2.24 12.69 17.81
CA VAL A 85 -0.79 12.64 17.56
C VAL A 85 -0.31 11.21 17.59
N GLY A 86 0.76 10.90 16.88
CA GLY A 86 1.38 9.59 16.93
C GLY A 86 2.83 9.62 16.52
N ALA A 87 3.61 8.78 17.19
CA ALA A 87 5.01 8.50 16.85
C ALA A 87 5.24 6.99 16.91
N GLU A 88 6.02 6.46 15.98
CA GLU A 88 6.44 5.06 15.97
C GLU A 88 7.86 4.97 15.42
N VAL A 89 8.72 4.27 16.15
CA VAL A 89 10.09 3.93 15.75
C VAL A 89 10.12 2.45 15.37
N LEU A 90 10.79 2.15 14.28
CA LEU A 90 11.08 0.80 13.79
C LEU A 90 12.58 0.58 13.78
N GLY A 91 13.08 -0.33 14.64
CA GLY A 91 14.40 -0.91 14.54
C GLY A 91 14.33 -2.23 13.77
N ARG A 92 15.25 -2.44 12.82
CA ARG A 92 15.38 -3.70 12.07
C ARG A 92 16.82 -4.18 12.10
N ALA A 93 17.02 -5.49 12.28
CA ALA A 93 18.24 -6.22 12.03
C ALA A 93 17.99 -7.15 10.84
N SER A 94 18.57 -6.81 9.70
CA SER A 94 18.54 -7.57 8.45
C SER A 94 19.93 -7.46 7.80
N GLN A 95 20.08 -7.76 6.51
CA GLN A 95 21.34 -7.48 5.79
C GLN A 95 21.77 -6.02 5.92
N ASN A 96 20.81 -5.10 6.05
CA ASN A 96 21.02 -3.69 6.32
C ASN A 96 20.24 -3.31 7.59
N GLY A 97 20.93 -3.33 8.75
CA GLY A 97 20.34 -2.88 10.01
C GLY A 97 19.94 -1.40 9.92
N THR A 98 18.73 -1.06 10.34
CA THR A 98 18.22 0.30 10.27
C THR A 98 17.37 0.64 11.49
N VAL A 99 17.44 1.90 11.92
CA VAL A 99 16.47 2.50 12.83
C VAL A 99 15.79 3.65 12.10
N THR A 100 14.48 3.59 11.98
CA THR A 100 13.70 4.59 11.24
C THR A 100 12.56 5.12 12.08
N LEU A 101 12.28 6.40 11.95
CA LEU A 101 11.04 7.01 12.42
C LEU A 101 9.94 6.61 11.44
N HIS A 102 9.23 5.52 11.76
CA HIS A 102 8.24 4.93 10.85
C HIS A 102 7.00 5.80 10.72
N GLN A 103 6.47 6.28 11.84
CA GLN A 103 5.39 7.25 11.87
C GLN A 103 5.76 8.43 12.78
N LEU A 104 5.39 9.64 12.36
CA LEU A 104 5.36 10.85 13.17
C LEU A 104 4.35 11.79 12.56
N TYR A 105 3.26 12.05 13.27
CA TYR A 105 2.19 12.88 12.74
C TYR A 105 1.44 13.65 13.84
N GLY A 106 0.92 14.81 13.43
CA GLY A 106 -0.10 15.55 14.15
C GLY A 106 -1.36 15.65 13.27
N ARG A 107 -2.53 15.58 13.89
CA ARG A 107 -3.83 15.76 13.23
C ARG A 107 -4.68 16.71 14.05
N LEU A 108 -5.37 17.61 13.36
CA LEU A 108 -6.37 18.51 13.94
C LEU A 108 -7.69 18.27 13.24
N ARG A 109 -8.77 18.29 13.97
CA ARG A 109 -10.13 18.14 13.45
C ARG A 109 -11.00 19.31 13.96
N TYR A 110 -11.75 19.90 13.04
CA TYR A 110 -12.73 20.93 13.35
C TYR A 110 -13.81 20.98 12.27
N GLY A 111 -15.09 20.99 12.69
CA GLY A 111 -16.23 21.22 11.80
C GLY A 111 -16.31 20.27 10.59
N GLY A 112 -15.90 19.01 10.72
CA GLY A 112 -15.91 18.02 9.63
C GLY A 112 -14.69 18.10 8.69
N VAL A 113 -13.69 18.93 9.01
CA VAL A 113 -12.42 19.05 8.28
C VAL A 113 -11.27 18.55 9.15
N GLN A 114 -10.32 17.87 8.55
CA GLN A 114 -9.08 17.41 9.19
C GLN A 114 -7.85 17.97 8.49
N LEU A 115 -6.92 18.49 9.27
CA LEU A 115 -5.53 18.75 8.85
C LEU A 115 -4.65 17.65 9.40
N THR A 116 -3.80 17.06 8.58
CA THR A 116 -2.78 16.08 9.00
C THR A 116 -1.42 16.53 8.50
N VAL A 117 -0.42 16.56 9.38
CA VAL A 117 0.96 16.89 9.06
C VAL A 117 1.86 15.75 9.54
N GLY A 118 2.75 15.26 8.68
CA GLY A 118 3.73 14.23 9.00
C GLY A 118 3.59 12.96 8.18
N ARG A 119 4.19 11.87 8.66
CA ARG A 119 4.17 10.55 8.02
C ARG A 119 3.31 9.58 8.84
N ARG A 120 2.30 9.02 8.20
CA ARG A 120 1.32 8.13 8.83
C ARG A 120 0.96 6.99 7.88
N GLU A 121 0.83 5.78 8.41
CA GLU A 121 0.30 4.63 7.67
C GLU A 121 -1.09 4.94 7.11
N GLN A 122 -1.27 4.74 5.81
CA GLN A 122 -2.54 4.97 5.13
C GLN A 122 -2.63 4.14 3.85
N MET A 123 -3.83 3.94 3.38
CA MET A 123 -4.17 3.35 2.10
C MET A 123 -5.21 4.24 1.41
N ARG A 124 -5.20 4.28 0.08
CA ARG A 124 -6.22 4.94 -0.73
C ARG A 124 -6.97 3.89 -1.54
N GLY A 125 -8.27 4.06 -1.67
CA GLY A 125 -9.12 3.11 -2.38
C GLY A 125 -10.00 2.27 -1.47
N ARG A 126 -11.01 1.67 -2.07
CA ARG A 126 -12.04 0.88 -1.40
C ARG A 126 -11.82 -0.60 -1.65
N VAL A 127 -10.79 -1.15 -1.08
CA VAL A 127 -10.50 -2.59 -1.09
C VAL A 127 -10.75 -3.20 0.30
N ASP A 128 -10.79 -4.50 0.38
CA ASP A 128 -10.81 -5.19 1.67
C ASP A 128 -9.51 -4.94 2.43
N THR A 129 -9.60 -4.49 3.68
CA THR A 129 -8.41 -4.03 4.43
C THR A 129 -7.57 -5.16 5.00
N SER A 130 -8.11 -6.38 5.15
CA SER A 130 -7.40 -7.53 5.72
C SER A 130 -6.93 -8.52 4.67
N LEU A 131 -7.74 -8.76 3.65
CA LEU A 131 -7.55 -9.85 2.70
C LEU A 131 -7.00 -9.41 1.33
N SER A 132 -7.14 -8.13 0.92
CA SER A 132 -6.81 -7.64 -0.42
C SER A 132 -5.31 -7.72 -0.76
N VAL A 133 -5.03 -7.90 -2.06
CA VAL A 133 -3.67 -7.72 -2.62
C VAL A 133 -3.17 -6.27 -2.51
N GLY A 134 -4.06 -5.31 -2.21
CA GLY A 134 -3.76 -3.89 -2.09
C GLY A 134 -4.36 -3.05 -3.20
N SER A 135 -4.60 -1.76 -2.90
CA SER A 135 -5.12 -0.80 -3.87
C SER A 135 -4.14 -0.49 -4.99
N THR A 136 -4.67 -0.19 -6.17
CA THR A 136 -3.87 0.02 -7.38
C THR A 136 -2.98 1.25 -7.31
N THR A 137 -3.35 2.33 -6.61
CA THR A 137 -2.52 3.54 -6.59
C THR A 137 -1.75 3.75 -5.28
N TRP A 138 -2.34 3.35 -4.14
CA TRP A 138 -1.69 3.49 -2.83
C TRP A 138 -2.15 2.39 -1.87
N SER A 139 -1.33 1.38 -1.71
CA SER A 139 -1.56 0.21 -0.85
C SER A 139 -0.90 0.38 0.53
N ARG A 140 -0.81 -0.72 1.27
CA ARG A 140 -0.07 -0.82 2.52
C ARG A 140 1.37 -1.34 2.33
N ASN A 141 1.88 -1.31 1.09
CA ASN A 141 3.15 -1.97 0.77
C ASN A 141 4.37 -1.09 1.11
N ALA A 142 4.33 0.20 0.76
CA ALA A 142 5.43 1.13 1.04
C ALA A 142 5.33 1.75 2.43
N PRO A 143 6.46 2.19 3.02
CA PRO A 143 6.47 2.97 4.26
C PRO A 143 5.67 4.28 4.14
N PRO A 144 5.25 4.87 5.25
CA PRO A 144 4.56 6.15 5.24
C PRO A 144 5.43 7.28 4.68
N LEU A 145 4.89 8.04 3.74
CA LEU A 145 5.54 9.20 3.11
C LEU A 145 5.11 10.49 3.86
N PRO A 146 6.08 11.40 4.19
CA PRO A 146 5.77 12.64 4.86
C PRO A 146 4.97 13.57 3.96
N LYS A 147 3.87 14.13 4.50
CA LYS A 147 2.98 15.06 3.78
C LYS A 147 2.16 15.94 4.70
N ILE A 148 1.65 17.02 4.12
CA ILE A 148 0.60 17.86 4.69
C ILE A 148 -0.67 17.54 3.90
N SER A 149 -1.77 17.26 4.59
CA SER A 149 -3.05 16.95 3.95
C SER A 149 -4.22 17.62 4.67
N VAL A 150 -5.15 18.13 3.88
CA VAL A 150 -6.47 18.56 4.31
C VAL A 150 -7.49 17.56 3.77
N SER A 151 -8.42 17.12 4.60
CA SER A 151 -9.45 16.16 4.19
C SER A 151 -10.75 16.40 4.95
N SER A 152 -11.85 15.90 4.40
CA SER A 152 -13.09 15.76 5.17
C SER A 152 -12.92 14.71 6.28
N ASP A 153 -13.67 14.87 7.38
CA ASP A 153 -13.78 13.87 8.45
C ASP A 153 -14.78 12.79 8.04
N GLY A 154 -14.30 11.83 7.26
CA GLY A 154 -15.15 10.80 6.70
C GLY A 154 -16.04 11.29 5.55
N TYR A 155 -17.23 10.70 5.44
CA TYR A 155 -18.25 11.09 4.47
C TYR A 155 -19.14 12.16 5.08
N VAL A 156 -19.12 13.35 4.48
CA VAL A 156 -19.94 14.51 4.91
C VAL A 156 -21.23 14.52 4.07
N PRO A 157 -22.42 14.49 4.68
CA PRO A 157 -23.69 14.57 3.99
C PRO A 157 -23.83 15.86 3.17
N VAL A 158 -24.42 15.78 1.98
CA VAL A 158 -24.74 16.96 1.17
C VAL A 158 -26.01 17.64 1.71
N PRO A 159 -25.94 18.93 2.09
CA PRO A 159 -27.12 19.65 2.57
C PRO A 159 -28.29 19.57 1.60
N GLY A 160 -29.50 19.40 2.11
CA GLY A 160 -30.74 19.34 1.33
C GLY A 160 -31.09 17.99 0.72
N ILE A 161 -30.19 16.99 0.73
CA ILE A 161 -30.44 15.64 0.20
C ILE A 161 -30.44 14.58 1.34
N GLY A 162 -30.32 15.04 2.57
CA GLY A 162 -30.23 14.16 3.75
C GLY A 162 -28.99 13.26 3.71
N ASN A 163 -29.11 12.03 4.25
CA ASN A 163 -28.01 11.07 4.27
C ASN A 163 -27.88 10.24 2.97
N THR A 164 -28.72 10.51 1.97
CA THR A 164 -28.73 9.75 0.71
C THR A 164 -27.45 9.97 -0.07
N LEU A 165 -26.96 11.21 -0.12
CA LEU A 165 -25.70 11.55 -0.81
C LEU A 165 -24.71 12.14 0.19
N ALA A 166 -23.50 11.62 0.20
CA ALA A 166 -22.40 12.17 1.00
C ALA A 166 -21.08 12.18 0.21
N LEU A 167 -20.23 13.13 0.54
CA LEU A 167 -18.94 13.38 -0.10
C LEU A 167 -17.80 13.12 0.87
N LYS A 168 -16.70 12.60 0.35
CA LYS A 168 -15.43 12.49 1.05
C LYS A 168 -14.32 12.98 0.14
N SER A 169 -13.51 13.92 0.63
CA SER A 169 -12.43 14.51 -0.16
C SER A 169 -11.13 14.59 0.62
N SER A 170 -10.03 14.64 -0.11
CA SER A 170 -8.70 14.95 0.44
C SER A 170 -7.83 15.65 -0.58
N LEU A 171 -6.94 16.51 -0.08
CA LEU A 171 -5.87 17.16 -0.82
C LEU A 171 -4.58 17.07 0.00
N ALA A 172 -3.48 16.70 -0.61
CA ALA A 172 -2.21 16.61 0.10
C ALA A 172 -1.02 17.01 -0.80
N HIS A 173 0.03 17.48 -0.13
CA HIS A 173 1.34 17.71 -0.68
C HIS A 173 2.39 16.96 0.14
N GLY A 174 3.35 16.29 -0.50
CA GLY A 174 4.33 15.46 0.18
C GLY A 174 5.70 15.50 -0.47
N TRP A 175 6.66 14.80 0.15
CA TRP A 175 8.06 14.81 -0.24
C TRP A 175 8.58 13.39 -0.35
N PHE A 176 9.13 13.05 -1.50
CA PHE A 176 9.82 11.77 -1.69
C PHE A 176 11.21 11.78 -1.04
N GLU A 177 11.81 10.59 -0.88
CA GLU A 177 13.19 10.42 -0.41
C GLU A 177 14.22 11.06 -1.34
N GLY A 178 15.37 11.46 -0.80
CA GLY A 178 16.41 12.16 -1.53
C GLY A 178 17.26 11.31 -2.49
N ASN A 179 17.29 9.99 -2.29
CA ASN A 179 18.10 9.04 -3.06
C ASN A 179 17.39 8.46 -4.29
N ARG A 180 16.50 9.25 -4.91
CA ARG A 180 15.81 8.89 -6.15
C ARG A 180 16.56 9.32 -7.39
N PHE A 181 16.22 8.75 -8.55
CA PHE A 181 16.73 9.20 -9.84
C PHE A 181 16.48 10.70 -10.06
N THR A 182 15.24 11.18 -9.86
CA THR A 182 14.91 12.60 -9.81
C THR A 182 14.89 13.02 -8.35
N ARG A 183 15.95 13.73 -7.91
CA ARG A 183 16.12 14.15 -6.51
C ARG A 183 15.19 15.28 -6.14
N GLY A 184 14.66 15.29 -4.92
CA GLY A 184 13.75 16.32 -4.44
C GLY A 184 12.39 16.33 -5.13
N ALA A 185 11.97 15.21 -5.72
CA ALA A 185 10.64 15.07 -6.29
C ALA A 185 9.56 15.27 -5.23
N LEU A 186 8.48 15.95 -5.62
CA LEU A 186 7.34 16.30 -4.80
C LEU A 186 6.15 15.39 -5.12
N LEU A 187 5.29 15.18 -4.14
CA LEU A 187 4.01 14.49 -4.29
C LEU A 187 2.86 15.49 -4.25
N HIS A 188 1.98 15.44 -5.24
CA HIS A 188 0.61 15.93 -5.14
C HIS A 188 -0.34 14.74 -5.01
N GLU A 189 -1.33 14.84 -4.13
CA GLU A 189 -2.37 13.82 -3.94
C GLU A 189 -3.72 14.49 -3.75
N LYS A 190 -4.75 13.98 -4.41
CA LYS A 190 -6.13 14.36 -4.18
C LYS A 190 -7.06 13.18 -4.36
N SER A 191 -8.20 13.22 -3.69
CA SER A 191 -9.28 12.25 -3.89
C SER A 191 -10.64 12.89 -3.69
N LEU A 192 -11.62 12.38 -4.42
CA LEU A 192 -13.03 12.73 -4.24
C LEU A 192 -13.85 11.46 -4.37
N TYR A 193 -14.71 11.21 -3.38
CA TYR A 193 -15.64 10.09 -3.34
C TYR A 193 -17.06 10.57 -3.11
N PHE A 194 -17.98 9.98 -3.81
CA PHE A 194 -19.42 10.05 -3.61
C PHE A 194 -19.89 8.76 -2.97
N ARG A 195 -20.79 8.87 -2.01
CA ARG A 195 -21.53 7.74 -1.43
C ARG A 195 -23.01 7.99 -1.59
N ILE A 196 -23.71 7.04 -2.21
CA ILE A 196 -25.16 7.07 -2.39
C ILE A 196 -25.72 5.93 -1.54
N ARG A 197 -26.55 6.28 -0.55
CA ARG A 197 -27.21 5.35 0.37
C ARG A 197 -28.65 5.79 0.61
N PRO A 198 -29.61 5.33 -0.21
CA PRO A 198 -31.03 5.54 0.06
C PRO A 198 -31.41 4.88 1.41
N SER A 199 -32.31 5.53 2.17
CA SER A 199 -32.65 5.11 3.55
C SER A 199 -33.22 3.69 3.63
N ASP A 200 -33.98 3.27 2.64
CA ASP A 200 -34.73 2.02 2.68
C ASP A 200 -34.07 0.88 1.87
N TRP A 201 -32.86 1.14 1.35
CA TRP A 201 -32.15 0.15 0.56
C TRP A 201 -31.03 -0.51 1.34
N PRO A 202 -30.84 -1.82 1.21
CA PRO A 202 -29.70 -2.51 1.81
C PRO A 202 -28.39 -2.23 1.07
N VAL A 203 -28.42 -1.42 -0.02
CA VAL A 203 -27.30 -1.17 -0.92
C VAL A 203 -26.75 0.23 -0.71
N THR A 204 -25.44 0.34 -0.64
CA THR A 204 -24.70 1.59 -0.66
C THR A 204 -23.74 1.60 -1.85
N ALA A 205 -23.92 2.56 -2.76
CA ALA A 205 -23.04 2.73 -3.90
C ALA A 205 -21.95 3.77 -3.61
N HIS A 206 -20.78 3.53 -4.16
CA HIS A 206 -19.63 4.42 -4.06
C HIS A 206 -19.01 4.65 -5.43
N ALA A 207 -18.66 5.88 -5.71
CA ALA A 207 -17.88 6.26 -6.89
C ALA A 207 -16.83 7.28 -6.47
N GLY A 208 -15.60 7.11 -6.94
CA GLY A 208 -14.51 8.01 -6.58
C GLY A 208 -13.42 8.10 -7.63
N ILE A 209 -12.64 9.15 -7.50
CA ILE A 209 -11.38 9.35 -8.21
C ILE A 209 -10.28 9.60 -7.19
N VAL A 210 -9.15 8.91 -7.36
CA VAL A 210 -7.92 9.15 -6.63
C VAL A 210 -6.85 9.51 -7.63
N HIS A 211 -6.13 10.59 -7.38
CA HIS A 211 -5.08 11.09 -8.26
C HIS A 211 -3.85 11.44 -7.45
N HIS A 212 -2.73 10.94 -7.90
CA HIS A 212 -1.39 11.25 -7.40
C HIS A 212 -0.54 11.76 -8.55
N ALA A 213 0.42 12.63 -8.26
CA ALA A 213 1.41 13.05 -9.22
C ALA A 213 2.78 13.24 -8.56
N MET A 214 3.83 12.72 -9.20
CA MET A 214 5.22 13.12 -8.91
C MET A 214 5.58 14.28 -9.80
N TRP A 215 6.13 15.36 -9.24
CA TRP A 215 6.48 16.57 -9.98
C TRP A 215 7.67 17.29 -9.36
N GLY A 216 8.23 18.27 -10.06
CA GLY A 216 9.38 19.03 -9.57
C GLY A 216 10.64 18.18 -9.40
N GLY A 217 11.59 18.69 -8.63
CA GLY A 217 12.87 18.05 -8.35
C GLY A 217 13.92 18.28 -9.43
N THR A 218 15.06 17.59 -9.33
CA THR A 218 16.18 17.68 -10.26
C THR A 218 16.46 16.32 -10.89
N ASN A 219 16.23 16.23 -12.19
CA ASN A 219 16.53 15.04 -13.00
C ASN A 219 17.99 15.10 -13.47
N PRO A 220 18.81 14.05 -13.31
CA PRO A 220 20.22 14.08 -13.66
C PRO A 220 20.50 14.23 -15.16
N LEU A 221 19.54 13.86 -16.02
CA LEU A 221 19.70 13.95 -17.49
C LEU A 221 19.03 15.20 -18.09
N ARG A 222 18.08 15.84 -17.36
CA ARG A 222 17.24 16.93 -17.87
C ARG A 222 17.33 18.21 -17.02
N GLY A 223 18.09 18.18 -15.92
CA GLY A 223 18.23 19.31 -15.00
C GLY A 223 17.04 19.54 -14.07
N PRO A 224 16.99 20.73 -13.44
CA PRO A 224 15.92 21.11 -12.53
C PRO A 224 14.56 21.18 -13.26
N GLN A 225 13.52 20.61 -12.62
CA GLN A 225 12.14 20.74 -13.08
C GLN A 225 11.49 21.96 -12.42
N GLU A 226 10.62 22.65 -13.14
CA GLU A 226 9.95 23.83 -12.61
C GLU A 226 9.14 23.51 -11.34
N VAL A 227 9.31 24.36 -10.31
CA VAL A 227 8.53 24.35 -9.08
C VAL A 227 7.96 25.75 -8.87
N SER A 228 6.76 25.98 -9.37
CA SER A 228 6.02 27.24 -9.24
C SER A 228 4.57 26.95 -8.85
N LEU A 229 3.86 27.98 -8.37
CA LEU A 229 2.43 27.88 -8.08
C LEU A 229 1.61 27.54 -9.34
N ARG A 230 2.01 28.11 -10.50
CA ARG A 230 1.39 27.80 -11.79
C ARG A 230 1.57 26.32 -12.13
N GLN A 231 2.78 25.81 -11.95
CA GLN A 231 3.11 24.40 -12.22
C GLN A 231 2.36 23.48 -11.27
N TRP A 232 2.30 23.84 -9.97
CA TRP A 232 1.49 23.09 -9.00
C TRP A 232 0.01 23.04 -9.42
N ALA A 233 -0.55 24.16 -9.89
CA ALA A 233 -1.95 24.20 -10.35
C ALA A 233 -2.18 23.31 -11.58
N ASN A 234 -1.26 23.30 -12.55
CA ASN A 234 -1.31 22.42 -13.72
C ASN A 234 -1.31 20.93 -13.29
N VAL A 235 -0.43 20.56 -12.38
CA VAL A 235 -0.31 19.22 -11.81
C VAL A 235 -1.58 18.86 -11.02
N ALA A 236 -2.05 19.80 -10.18
CA ALA A 236 -3.23 19.59 -9.36
C ALA A 236 -4.51 19.44 -10.21
N LEU A 237 -4.63 20.13 -11.32
CA LEU A 237 -5.75 19.99 -12.25
C LEU A 237 -5.58 18.80 -13.19
N GLY A 238 -4.38 18.23 -13.29
CA GLY A 238 -4.08 17.14 -14.20
C GLY A 238 -4.12 17.54 -15.67
N LEU A 239 -3.83 18.82 -15.99
CA LEU A 239 -3.97 19.36 -17.35
C LEU A 239 -3.08 18.62 -18.36
N ASN A 240 -1.93 18.11 -17.92
CA ASN A 240 -0.99 17.39 -18.77
C ASN A 240 -1.40 15.94 -19.07
N ILE A 241 -2.37 15.38 -18.33
CA ILE A 241 -2.96 14.06 -18.67
C ILE A 241 -3.74 14.14 -19.99
N PHE A 242 -4.25 15.32 -20.34
CA PHE A 242 -5.06 15.55 -21.53
C PHE A 242 -4.22 15.87 -22.78
N THR A 243 -2.93 16.22 -22.63
CA THR A 243 -2.05 16.49 -23.76
C THR A 243 -1.50 15.16 -24.30
N ARG A 244 -1.70 14.90 -25.59
CA ARG A 244 -1.06 13.74 -26.24
C ARG A 244 0.43 14.03 -26.36
N PRO A 245 1.32 13.14 -25.90
CA PRO A 245 2.74 13.24 -26.28
C PRO A 245 2.82 12.98 -27.79
N THR A 246 3.12 13.99 -28.57
CA THR A 246 3.67 13.78 -29.90
C THR A 246 5.11 13.33 -29.72
N GLN A 247 5.64 12.55 -30.68
CA GLN A 247 6.88 11.80 -30.53
C GLN A 247 8.18 12.65 -30.61
N THR A 248 8.13 13.95 -30.36
CA THR A 248 9.30 14.81 -30.40
C THR A 248 9.88 15.03 -29.00
N ASP A 249 11.23 15.06 -28.89
CA ASP A 249 11.91 15.25 -27.61
C ASP A 249 11.54 16.58 -26.93
N GLU A 250 11.21 17.63 -27.68
CA GLU A 250 10.76 18.92 -27.18
C GLU A 250 9.39 18.87 -26.52
N GLU A 251 8.48 18.02 -26.97
CA GLU A 251 7.17 17.86 -26.34
C GLU A 251 7.22 16.95 -25.10
N SER A 252 8.15 16.01 -25.06
CA SER A 252 8.38 15.21 -23.84
C SER A 252 8.90 16.08 -22.70
N ASP A 253 9.55 17.21 -22.99
CA ASP A 253 10.02 18.17 -21.97
C ASP A 253 8.87 18.99 -21.37
N ARG A 254 7.73 19.10 -22.05
CA ARG A 254 6.52 19.78 -21.55
C ARG A 254 5.67 18.93 -20.60
N ILE A 255 5.93 17.63 -20.47
CA ILE A 255 5.25 16.78 -19.49
C ILE A 255 5.86 17.03 -18.13
N ASP A 256 5.15 17.72 -17.28
CA ASP A 256 5.66 18.28 -16.03
C ASP A 256 5.52 17.36 -14.81
N ALA A 257 4.78 16.25 -14.93
CA ALA A 257 4.53 15.34 -13.82
C ALA A 257 4.32 13.88 -14.29
N ASN A 258 4.58 12.93 -13.40
CA ASN A 258 4.10 11.55 -13.54
C ASN A 258 2.80 11.38 -12.79
N HIS A 259 1.72 11.15 -13.50
CA HIS A 259 0.39 10.98 -12.96
C HIS A 259 0.07 9.49 -12.76
N VAL A 260 -0.39 9.14 -11.56
CA VAL A 260 -0.90 7.81 -11.20
C VAL A 260 -2.27 7.98 -10.57
N ALA A 261 -3.31 7.56 -11.25
CA ALA A 261 -4.66 7.77 -10.78
C ALA A 261 -5.53 6.52 -10.97
N MET A 262 -6.72 6.54 -10.37
CA MET A 262 -7.73 5.51 -10.55
C MET A 262 -9.13 6.06 -10.42
N TYR A 263 -10.07 5.51 -11.19
CA TYR A 263 -11.47 5.48 -10.81
C TYR A 263 -11.71 4.30 -9.87
N ASP A 264 -12.49 4.53 -8.81
CA ASP A 264 -12.76 3.56 -7.76
C ASP A 264 -14.26 3.46 -7.49
N PHE A 265 -14.88 2.38 -7.95
CA PHE A 265 -16.30 2.11 -7.79
C PHE A 265 -16.53 0.97 -6.82
N GLY A 266 -17.63 1.02 -6.09
CA GLY A 266 -17.97 -0.03 -5.15
C GLY A 266 -19.46 -0.08 -4.81
N LEU A 267 -19.91 -1.28 -4.50
CA LEU A 267 -21.23 -1.56 -3.96
C LEU A 267 -21.06 -2.32 -2.64
N ASP A 268 -21.63 -1.79 -1.58
CA ASP A 268 -21.77 -2.49 -0.30
C ASP A 268 -23.23 -2.90 -0.15
N VAL A 269 -23.49 -4.19 0.13
CA VAL A 269 -24.82 -4.75 0.33
C VAL A 269 -24.89 -5.32 1.74
N ASN A 270 -25.87 -4.87 2.53
CA ASN A 270 -26.10 -5.35 3.88
C ASN A 270 -27.39 -6.20 3.91
N LEU A 271 -27.24 -7.49 4.12
CA LEU A 271 -28.32 -8.48 4.17
C LEU A 271 -28.47 -9.05 5.58
N GLY A 272 -28.49 -8.19 6.58
CA GLY A 272 -28.55 -8.59 7.99
C GLY A 272 -27.23 -9.18 8.48
N ALA A 273 -27.17 -10.49 8.67
CA ALA A 273 -25.96 -11.17 9.12
C ALA A 273 -24.84 -11.18 8.06
N TRP A 274 -25.16 -10.93 6.78
CA TRP A 274 -24.22 -10.97 5.69
C TRP A 274 -23.92 -9.56 5.16
N LYS A 275 -22.66 -9.28 4.90
CA LYS A 275 -22.20 -8.05 4.27
C LYS A 275 -21.39 -8.41 3.03
N ALA A 276 -21.92 -8.06 1.86
CA ALA A 276 -21.23 -8.24 0.59
C ALA A 276 -20.64 -6.92 0.13
N ARG A 277 -19.47 -6.97 -0.47
CA ARG A 277 -18.85 -5.83 -1.15
C ARG A 277 -18.34 -6.26 -2.51
N ALA A 278 -18.68 -5.50 -3.54
CA ALA A 278 -18.05 -5.57 -4.84
C ALA A 278 -17.35 -4.24 -5.13
N TYR A 279 -16.17 -4.29 -5.74
CA TYR A 279 -15.42 -3.08 -6.11
C TYR A 279 -14.63 -3.25 -7.39
N ARG A 280 -14.37 -2.10 -8.02
CA ARG A 280 -13.63 -2.00 -9.26
C ARG A 280 -12.75 -0.77 -9.26
N GLN A 281 -11.42 -0.97 -9.43
CA GLN A 281 -10.44 0.10 -9.60
C GLN A 281 -9.90 0.07 -11.03
N PHE A 282 -10.01 1.18 -11.76
CA PHE A 282 -9.50 1.35 -13.12
C PHE A 282 -8.23 2.18 -13.08
N TYR A 283 -7.16 1.74 -13.74
CA TYR A 283 -5.94 2.53 -13.88
C TYR A 283 -6.13 3.72 -14.79
N ILE A 284 -5.54 4.86 -14.39
CA ILE A 284 -5.43 6.09 -15.16
C ILE A 284 -3.99 6.58 -14.97
N GLU A 285 -3.13 6.39 -15.95
CA GLU A 285 -1.79 7.00 -15.96
C GLU A 285 -1.66 7.97 -17.14
N ASP A 286 -2.38 7.67 -18.24
CA ASP A 286 -2.46 8.49 -19.44
C ASP A 286 -3.90 8.78 -19.86
N SER A 287 -4.05 9.66 -20.86
CA SER A 287 -5.36 10.02 -21.45
C SER A 287 -6.21 8.83 -21.91
N PRO A 288 -5.67 7.70 -22.43
CA PRO A 288 -6.48 6.51 -22.72
C PRO A 288 -7.20 5.94 -21.50
N GLY A 289 -6.58 5.99 -20.30
CA GLY A 289 -7.19 5.54 -19.05
C GLY A 289 -8.41 6.39 -18.65
N LEU A 290 -8.36 7.71 -18.86
CA LEU A 290 -9.48 8.61 -18.60
C LEU A 290 -10.74 8.25 -19.40
N TRP A 291 -10.57 7.71 -20.60
CA TRP A 291 -11.64 7.35 -21.52
C TRP A 291 -11.95 5.83 -21.53
N PHE A 292 -11.49 5.11 -20.48
CA PHE A 292 -11.70 3.67 -20.33
C PHE A 292 -11.22 2.81 -21.52
N ARG A 293 -10.23 3.27 -22.30
CA ARG A 293 -9.68 2.46 -23.40
C ARG A 293 -8.96 1.20 -22.94
N ASN A 294 -8.49 1.18 -21.68
CA ASN A 294 -7.92 0.04 -20.98
C ASN A 294 -8.92 -0.60 -20.00
N VAL A 295 -10.18 -0.69 -20.37
CA VAL A 295 -11.33 -1.05 -19.52
C VAL A 295 -11.12 -2.33 -18.69
N TRP A 296 -10.34 -3.27 -19.18
CA TRP A 296 -10.05 -4.53 -18.47
C TRP A 296 -8.89 -4.44 -17.49
N ASP A 297 -8.04 -3.41 -17.60
CA ASP A 297 -6.95 -3.21 -16.65
C ASP A 297 -7.47 -2.64 -15.33
N GLY A 298 -6.86 -3.07 -14.23
CA GLY A 298 -7.17 -2.66 -12.87
C GLY A 298 -7.49 -3.83 -11.96
N LEU A 299 -8.16 -3.54 -10.86
CA LEU A 299 -8.48 -4.49 -9.79
C LEU A 299 -10.00 -4.68 -9.68
N TRP A 300 -10.45 -5.91 -9.71
CA TRP A 300 -11.80 -6.34 -9.39
C TRP A 300 -11.78 -7.06 -8.05
N GLY A 301 -12.77 -6.85 -7.21
CA GLY A 301 -12.88 -7.56 -5.94
C GLY A 301 -14.31 -7.82 -5.53
N ILE A 302 -14.53 -9.00 -4.94
CA ILE A 302 -15.79 -9.37 -4.28
C ILE A 302 -15.43 -9.96 -2.93
N SER A 303 -15.96 -9.38 -1.86
CA SER A 303 -15.83 -9.91 -0.50
C SER A 303 -17.18 -10.19 0.13
N LEU A 304 -17.23 -11.25 0.91
CA LEU A 304 -18.37 -11.62 1.74
C LEU A 304 -17.88 -11.70 3.19
N ARG A 305 -18.65 -11.12 4.10
CA ARG A 305 -18.41 -11.16 5.54
C ARG A 305 -19.68 -11.49 6.26
N TRP A 306 -19.55 -12.22 7.35
CA TRP A 306 -20.69 -12.59 8.21
C TRP A 306 -20.27 -12.63 9.68
N ASP A 307 -20.97 -13.34 10.53
CA ASP A 307 -20.74 -13.38 11.96
C ASP A 307 -19.27 -13.52 12.35
N ASP A 308 -18.77 -12.59 13.14
CA ASP A 308 -17.37 -12.53 13.57
C ASP A 308 -16.93 -13.72 14.45
N SER A 309 -17.88 -14.52 15.00
CA SER A 309 -17.58 -15.72 15.78
C SER A 309 -17.37 -16.98 14.93
N ALA A 310 -17.74 -16.96 13.66
CA ALA A 310 -17.71 -18.13 12.80
C ALA A 310 -16.30 -18.63 12.49
N LEU A 311 -16.19 -19.94 12.26
CA LEU A 311 -14.94 -20.57 11.81
C LEU A 311 -14.40 -19.88 10.55
N VAL A 312 -15.26 -19.53 9.60
CA VAL A 312 -14.96 -18.65 8.47
C VAL A 312 -15.89 -17.46 8.57
N ASN A 313 -15.38 -16.24 8.63
CA ASN A 313 -16.18 -15.03 8.75
C ASN A 313 -15.89 -13.98 7.67
N GLY A 314 -14.93 -14.25 6.81
CA GLY A 314 -14.60 -13.40 5.68
C GLY A 314 -13.97 -14.19 4.54
N VAL A 315 -14.43 -13.91 3.32
CA VAL A 315 -13.87 -14.45 2.07
C VAL A 315 -13.75 -13.33 1.07
N LEU A 316 -12.64 -13.29 0.34
CA LEU A 316 -12.36 -12.33 -0.72
C LEU A 316 -11.86 -13.07 -1.95
N TRP A 317 -12.38 -12.68 -3.13
CA TRP A 317 -11.75 -12.93 -4.41
C TRP A 317 -11.39 -11.62 -5.09
N GLU A 318 -10.17 -11.53 -5.65
CA GLU A 318 -9.74 -10.43 -6.48
C GLU A 318 -9.15 -10.92 -7.79
N HIS A 319 -9.31 -10.09 -8.82
CA HIS A 319 -8.66 -10.23 -10.11
C HIS A 319 -7.95 -8.92 -10.47
N LEU A 320 -6.62 -9.01 -10.64
CA LEU A 320 -5.79 -7.90 -11.13
C LEU A 320 -5.39 -8.17 -12.57
N ARG A 321 -5.49 -7.16 -13.41
CA ARG A 321 -4.98 -7.18 -14.78
C ARG A 321 -4.31 -5.84 -15.11
N THR A 322 -3.16 -5.88 -15.78
CA THR A 322 -2.39 -4.70 -16.20
C THR A 322 -1.73 -4.92 -17.57
N THR A 323 -2.42 -5.62 -18.48
CA THR A 323 -1.83 -6.08 -19.73
C THR A 323 -1.96 -5.10 -20.89
N ARG A 324 -2.95 -4.20 -20.84
CA ARG A 324 -3.22 -3.22 -21.91
C ARG A 324 -2.42 -1.94 -21.77
N GLN A 325 -2.27 -1.41 -20.56
CA GLN A 325 -1.47 -0.23 -20.21
C GLN A 325 -1.69 0.95 -21.17
N GLY A 326 -2.94 1.31 -21.41
CA GLY A 326 -3.30 2.41 -22.31
C GLY A 326 -3.13 2.13 -23.81
N SER A 327 -2.70 0.90 -24.21
CA SER A 327 -2.45 0.58 -25.60
C SER A 327 -3.72 0.57 -26.45
N ARG A 328 -3.53 0.92 -27.74
CA ARG A 328 -4.56 0.72 -28.75
C ARG A 328 -4.80 -0.79 -28.95
N PRO A 329 -6.04 -1.20 -29.35
CA PRO A 329 -6.37 -2.61 -29.59
C PRO A 329 -5.48 -3.32 -30.63
N ASP A 330 -4.92 -2.56 -31.58
CA ASP A 330 -4.06 -3.04 -32.66
C ASP A 330 -2.63 -3.39 -32.24
N LEU A 331 -2.18 -2.98 -31.04
CA LEU A 331 -0.83 -3.25 -30.57
C LEU A 331 -0.62 -4.60 -29.87
N GLY A 332 -1.67 -5.42 -29.78
CA GLY A 332 -1.62 -6.72 -29.10
C GLY A 332 -1.79 -6.65 -27.59
N GLU A 333 -2.09 -7.80 -26.97
CA GLU A 333 -2.61 -7.87 -25.60
C GLU A 333 -1.58 -7.60 -24.50
N TYR A 334 -0.29 -7.87 -24.77
CA TYR A 334 0.78 -7.78 -23.76
C TYR A 334 1.84 -6.74 -24.12
N ARG A 335 1.47 -5.77 -24.97
CA ARG A 335 2.39 -4.72 -25.45
C ARG A 335 1.82 -3.34 -25.18
N GLY A 336 1.60 -3.00 -23.91
CA GLY A 336 1.11 -1.69 -23.54
C GLY A 336 1.89 -0.54 -24.19
N ALA A 337 1.19 0.50 -24.63
CA ALA A 337 1.80 1.73 -25.12
C ALA A 337 2.43 2.55 -24.01
N ASP A 338 1.96 2.32 -22.77
CA ASP A 338 2.45 2.89 -21.53
C ASP A 338 3.24 1.85 -20.72
N SER A 339 3.68 2.21 -19.52
CA SER A 339 4.36 1.32 -18.57
C SER A 339 3.96 1.71 -17.15
N TYR A 340 2.85 1.14 -16.66
CA TYR A 340 2.31 1.49 -15.34
C TYR A 340 3.37 1.56 -14.27
N TYR A 341 3.36 2.67 -13.49
CA TYR A 341 4.29 3.06 -12.44
C TYR A 341 5.70 3.42 -12.92
N ASN A 342 6.03 3.28 -14.20
CA ASN A 342 7.27 3.77 -14.78
C ASN A 342 7.04 5.11 -15.51
N HIS A 343 8.06 5.97 -15.51
CA HIS A 343 7.97 7.25 -16.20
C HIS A 343 9.34 7.68 -16.70
N PHE A 344 9.39 8.32 -17.87
CA PHE A 344 10.65 8.69 -18.52
C PHE A 344 11.45 9.77 -17.77
N LYS A 345 10.82 10.67 -17.01
CA LYS A 345 11.49 11.65 -16.15
C LYS A 345 11.71 11.10 -14.72
N TYR A 346 10.72 10.44 -14.14
CA TYR A 346 10.74 9.93 -12.77
C TYR A 346 11.09 8.44 -12.76
N LYS A 347 12.29 8.11 -13.26
CA LYS A 347 12.71 6.73 -13.55
C LYS A 347 12.80 5.80 -12.34
N SER A 348 12.79 6.32 -11.10
CA SER A 348 12.57 5.48 -9.90
C SER A 348 11.18 4.85 -9.84
N GLY A 349 10.24 5.29 -10.68
CA GLY A 349 8.89 4.75 -10.71
C GLY A 349 8.04 5.11 -9.49
N TRP A 350 6.84 4.52 -9.43
CA TRP A 350 5.88 4.69 -8.33
C TRP A 350 6.30 3.85 -7.10
N ILE A 351 7.48 4.16 -6.57
CA ILE A 351 8.18 3.47 -5.48
C ILE A 351 8.51 4.49 -4.39
N TYR A 352 8.49 4.07 -3.13
CA TYR A 352 9.01 4.83 -2.00
C TYR A 352 9.81 3.91 -1.08
N GLN A 353 11.07 4.30 -0.80
CA GLN A 353 12.02 3.51 -0.01
C GLN A 353 12.10 2.03 -0.47
N GLY A 354 12.26 1.83 -1.78
CA GLY A 354 12.41 0.51 -2.39
C GLY A 354 11.13 -0.32 -2.52
N ARG A 355 9.96 0.19 -2.09
CA ARG A 355 8.68 -0.53 -2.13
C ARG A 355 7.69 0.17 -3.04
N THR A 356 6.96 -0.60 -3.86
CA THR A 356 5.87 -0.08 -4.69
C THR A 356 4.80 0.57 -3.81
N LEU A 357 4.38 1.80 -4.15
CA LEU A 357 3.31 2.51 -3.44
C LEU A 357 1.92 1.92 -3.71
N GLY A 358 1.68 1.45 -4.93
CA GLY A 358 0.46 0.76 -5.32
C GLY A 358 0.48 -0.74 -4.98
N VAL A 359 -0.20 -1.55 -5.80
CA VAL A 359 -0.30 -2.99 -5.61
C VAL A 359 1.09 -3.66 -5.69
N PRO A 360 1.49 -4.48 -4.70
CA PRO A 360 2.83 -5.05 -4.63
C PRO A 360 3.15 -6.10 -5.71
N LEU A 361 2.15 -6.62 -6.43
CA LEU A 361 2.35 -7.51 -7.58
C LEU A 361 3.02 -6.81 -8.76
N LEU A 362 3.00 -5.47 -8.81
CA LEU A 362 3.83 -4.69 -9.71
C LEU A 362 5.18 -4.48 -9.00
N THR A 363 6.17 -5.28 -9.41
CA THR A 363 7.39 -5.52 -8.65
C THR A 363 8.50 -4.54 -9.04
N PRO A 364 9.18 -3.89 -8.06
CA PRO A 364 10.36 -3.08 -8.33
C PRO A 364 11.43 -3.84 -9.12
N ALA A 365 12.20 -3.13 -9.95
CA ALA A 365 13.30 -3.74 -10.72
C ALA A 365 14.31 -4.43 -9.80
N SER A 366 14.60 -3.84 -8.64
CA SER A 366 15.48 -4.42 -7.60
C SER A 366 14.94 -5.73 -6.96
N GLU A 367 13.68 -6.05 -7.18
CA GLU A 367 13.04 -7.29 -6.69
C GLU A 367 12.63 -8.23 -7.83
N THR A 368 12.82 -7.81 -9.08
CA THR A 368 12.45 -8.60 -10.27
C THR A 368 13.57 -9.57 -10.61
N PRO A 369 13.31 -10.89 -10.65
CA PRO A 369 14.34 -11.89 -10.95
C PRO A 369 14.98 -11.69 -12.34
N GLY A 370 16.30 -11.78 -12.39
CA GLY A 370 17.09 -11.58 -13.62
C GLY A 370 17.46 -10.11 -13.88
N LEU A 371 17.01 -9.17 -13.06
CA LEU A 371 17.45 -7.78 -13.10
C LEU A 371 18.44 -7.48 -11.97
N ALA A 372 19.36 -6.54 -12.22
CA ALA A 372 20.28 -6.08 -11.19
C ALA A 372 19.54 -5.27 -10.09
N ASN A 373 19.89 -5.50 -8.83
CA ASN A 373 19.26 -4.84 -7.68
C ASN A 373 19.44 -3.31 -7.66
N SER A 374 20.39 -2.79 -8.45
CA SER A 374 20.68 -1.36 -8.58
C SER A 374 19.79 -0.64 -9.60
N LEU A 375 19.00 -1.37 -10.40
CA LEU A 375 18.17 -0.75 -11.43
C LEU A 375 16.96 -0.05 -10.83
N PRO A 376 16.68 1.20 -11.24
CA PRO A 376 15.50 1.93 -10.78
C PRO A 376 14.24 1.50 -11.53
N GLY A 377 13.07 1.84 -10.96
CA GLY A 377 11.77 1.65 -11.59
C GLY A 377 11.14 0.29 -11.27
N ILE A 378 10.09 -0.01 -12.03
CA ILE A 378 9.32 -1.25 -11.93
C ILE A 378 9.80 -2.21 -13.01
N GLY A 379 10.23 -3.41 -12.60
CA GLY A 379 10.73 -4.44 -13.49
C GLY A 379 9.66 -5.44 -13.97
N ASN A 380 8.51 -5.49 -13.29
CA ASN A 380 7.38 -6.34 -13.67
C ASN A 380 6.07 -5.59 -13.41
N ASN A 381 5.38 -5.15 -14.47
CA ASN A 381 4.11 -4.45 -14.37
C ASN A 381 3.05 -4.93 -15.37
N ILE A 382 3.38 -5.90 -16.21
CA ILE A 382 2.42 -6.56 -17.08
C ILE A 382 2.02 -7.87 -16.41
N VAL A 383 0.91 -7.82 -15.66
CA VAL A 383 0.50 -8.89 -14.75
C VAL A 383 -0.97 -9.25 -14.95
N VAL A 384 -1.28 -10.54 -14.83
CA VAL A 384 -2.65 -11.02 -14.61
C VAL A 384 -2.61 -11.88 -13.35
N ALA A 385 -3.44 -11.56 -12.36
CA ALA A 385 -3.45 -12.31 -11.12
C ALA A 385 -4.87 -12.62 -10.63
N HIS A 386 -5.01 -13.75 -9.96
CA HIS A 386 -6.16 -14.11 -9.14
C HIS A 386 -5.71 -14.26 -7.71
N HIS A 387 -6.48 -13.70 -6.79
CA HIS A 387 -6.19 -13.73 -5.38
C HIS A 387 -7.42 -14.17 -4.60
N LEU A 388 -7.18 -15.05 -3.64
CA LEU A 388 -8.17 -15.51 -2.68
C LEU A 388 -7.68 -15.19 -1.27
N GLY A 389 -8.56 -14.65 -0.45
CA GLY A 389 -8.35 -14.42 0.97
C GLY A 389 -9.47 -15.05 1.77
N VAL A 390 -9.12 -15.70 2.88
CA VAL A 390 -10.06 -16.26 3.84
C VAL A 390 -9.61 -15.89 5.24
N GLU A 391 -10.53 -15.48 6.09
CA GLU A 391 -10.26 -15.26 7.52
C GLU A 391 -11.40 -15.79 8.38
N GLY A 392 -11.09 -16.05 9.66
CA GLY A 392 -12.04 -16.55 10.61
C GLY A 392 -11.44 -16.78 12.00
N ASN A 393 -12.15 -17.51 12.84
CA ASN A 393 -11.76 -17.77 14.22
C ASN A 393 -11.71 -19.27 14.51
N LEU A 394 -10.66 -19.68 15.20
CA LEU A 394 -10.48 -21.02 15.77
C LEU A 394 -10.79 -20.95 17.28
N GLY A 395 -12.09 -20.81 17.59
CA GLY A 395 -12.54 -20.56 18.97
C GLY A 395 -12.44 -19.07 19.36
N ALA A 396 -12.58 -18.77 20.66
CA ALA A 396 -12.75 -17.41 21.17
C ALA A 396 -11.44 -16.57 21.19
N SER A 397 -10.27 -17.20 21.16
CA SER A 397 -8.99 -16.53 21.42
C SER A 397 -8.01 -16.56 20.24
N LEU A 398 -8.32 -17.32 19.19
CA LEU A 398 -7.43 -17.52 18.06
C LEU A 398 -8.13 -17.15 16.76
N SER A 399 -7.61 -16.16 16.03
CA SER A 399 -8.03 -15.83 14.67
C SER A 399 -7.00 -16.31 13.66
N TYR A 400 -7.44 -16.57 12.44
CA TYR A 400 -6.56 -16.94 11.34
C TYR A 400 -6.87 -16.14 10.08
N ARG A 401 -5.87 -16.09 9.18
CA ARG A 401 -5.97 -15.53 7.84
C ARG A 401 -5.17 -16.37 6.87
N MET A 402 -5.76 -16.70 5.74
CA MET A 402 -5.11 -17.42 4.65
C MET A 402 -5.20 -16.58 3.37
N LEU A 403 -4.10 -16.46 2.65
CA LEU A 403 -4.02 -15.77 1.38
C LEU A 403 -3.40 -16.70 0.33
N GLY A 404 -3.97 -16.73 -0.86
CA GLY A 404 -3.47 -17.44 -2.00
C GLY A 404 -3.50 -16.57 -3.25
N THR A 405 -2.38 -16.40 -3.93
CA THR A 405 -2.26 -15.61 -5.15
C THR A 405 -1.62 -16.43 -6.25
N TYR A 406 -2.30 -16.51 -7.37
CA TYR A 406 -1.73 -16.97 -8.63
C TYR A 406 -1.50 -15.78 -9.55
N SER A 407 -0.31 -15.61 -10.09
CA SER A 407 0.00 -14.53 -11.03
C SER A 407 0.74 -15.04 -12.26
N ARG A 408 0.40 -14.46 -13.40
CA ARG A 408 1.11 -14.56 -14.67
C ARG A 408 1.85 -13.26 -14.91
N ASN A 409 3.16 -13.33 -14.99
CA ASN A 409 4.07 -12.20 -15.05
C ASN A 409 4.71 -12.15 -16.44
N TYR A 410 4.65 -11.00 -17.10
CA TYR A 410 5.13 -10.80 -18.48
C TYR A 410 6.20 -9.70 -18.55
N GLY A 411 6.76 -9.31 -17.40
CA GLY A 411 7.78 -8.28 -17.32
C GLY A 411 7.23 -6.86 -17.35
N ALA A 412 8.07 -5.94 -17.76
CA ALA A 412 7.75 -4.54 -17.97
C ALA A 412 8.46 -3.98 -19.19
N ASN A 413 7.83 -3.02 -19.86
CA ASN A 413 8.45 -2.20 -20.88
C ASN A 413 9.18 -1.00 -20.23
N ARG A 414 10.13 -0.37 -20.95
CA ARG A 414 10.80 0.86 -20.53
C ARG A 414 11.50 0.78 -19.16
N VAL A 415 12.07 -0.39 -18.84
CA VAL A 415 12.93 -0.56 -17.66
C VAL A 415 14.30 0.00 -17.95
N CYS A 416 14.92 0.66 -16.99
CA CYS A 416 16.28 1.15 -17.12
C CYS A 416 17.27 -0.01 -17.34
N ALA A 417 18.12 0.07 -18.36
CA ALA A 417 19.13 -0.95 -18.65
C ALA A 417 20.40 -0.76 -17.80
N SER A 418 20.56 0.41 -17.17
CA SER A 418 21.67 0.76 -16.29
C SER A 418 21.17 1.59 -15.11
N PRO A 419 21.92 1.71 -14.01
CA PRO A 419 21.55 2.59 -12.88
C PRO A 419 21.37 4.06 -13.29
N ASN A 420 22.15 4.54 -14.26
CA ASN A 420 22.04 5.90 -14.81
C ASN A 420 20.88 6.05 -15.80
N CYS A 421 20.29 4.93 -16.22
CA CYS A 421 19.14 4.88 -17.10
C CYS A 421 19.33 5.65 -18.43
N GLU A 422 20.47 5.49 -19.06
CA GLU A 422 20.78 6.08 -20.36
C GLU A 422 20.02 5.39 -21.50
N SER A 423 19.68 4.12 -21.32
CA SER A 423 18.87 3.34 -22.24
C SER A 423 17.76 2.56 -21.54
N LEU A 424 16.73 2.21 -22.28
CA LEU A 424 15.59 1.44 -21.79
C LEU A 424 15.55 0.08 -22.46
N MET A 425 15.11 -0.93 -21.71
CA MET A 425 14.94 -2.29 -22.18
C MET A 425 13.58 -2.86 -21.75
N ARG A 426 13.23 -4.01 -22.28
CA ARG A 426 12.19 -4.88 -21.71
C ARG A 426 12.85 -5.82 -20.69
N SER A 427 12.25 -5.99 -19.51
CA SER A 427 12.84 -6.82 -18.46
C SER A 427 12.88 -8.30 -18.83
N PHE A 428 11.77 -8.82 -19.31
CA PHE A 428 11.62 -10.16 -19.90
C PHE A 428 10.31 -10.21 -20.72
N SER A 429 10.17 -11.17 -21.60
CA SER A 429 9.01 -11.32 -22.50
C SER A 429 8.23 -12.62 -22.27
N ASP A 430 8.92 -13.64 -21.72
CA ASP A 430 8.30 -14.93 -21.50
C ASP A 430 7.37 -14.87 -20.30
N ARG A 431 6.24 -15.58 -20.40
CA ARG A 431 5.30 -15.70 -19.30
C ARG A 431 5.98 -16.49 -18.17
N ARG A 432 5.89 -15.95 -16.94
CA ARG A 432 6.36 -16.60 -15.72
C ARG A 432 5.22 -16.73 -14.73
N ASP A 433 4.81 -17.95 -14.46
CA ASP A 433 3.72 -18.26 -13.55
C ASP A 433 4.24 -18.33 -12.12
N GLN A 434 3.43 -17.80 -11.16
CA GLN A 434 3.81 -17.73 -9.76
C GLN A 434 2.63 -18.02 -8.85
N TRP A 435 2.84 -18.84 -7.85
CA TRP A 435 1.96 -19.05 -6.71
C TRP A 435 2.60 -18.51 -5.44
N SER A 436 1.83 -17.79 -4.65
CA SER A 436 2.26 -17.23 -3.36
C SER A 436 1.17 -17.46 -2.32
N PHE A 437 1.50 -18.15 -1.23
CA PHE A 437 0.57 -18.51 -0.16
C PHE A 437 1.01 -17.96 1.18
N LEU A 438 0.05 -17.65 2.05
CA LEU A 438 0.22 -17.29 3.45
C LEU A 438 -0.82 -18.01 4.29
N ALA A 439 -0.40 -18.57 5.42
CA ALA A 439 -1.26 -18.91 6.56
C ALA A 439 -0.74 -18.15 7.79
N GLU A 440 -1.58 -17.33 8.40
CA GLU A 440 -1.23 -16.51 9.57
C GLU A 440 -2.26 -16.76 10.68
N VAL A 441 -1.79 -16.98 11.90
CA VAL A 441 -2.61 -17.07 13.11
C VAL A 441 -2.25 -15.95 14.07
N ARG A 442 -3.23 -15.49 14.83
CA ARG A 442 -3.08 -14.48 15.88
C ARG A 442 -3.88 -14.90 17.09
N GLY A 443 -3.27 -14.85 18.25
CA GLY A 443 -3.92 -15.23 19.50
C GLY A 443 -3.55 -14.28 20.64
N ARG A 444 -4.34 -14.35 21.72
CA ARG A 444 -4.03 -13.69 22.99
C ARG A 444 -3.17 -14.61 23.85
N VAL A 445 -2.38 -14.05 24.76
CA VAL A 445 -1.56 -14.81 25.72
C VAL A 445 -2.23 -14.73 27.10
N PRO A 446 -3.05 -15.73 27.51
CA PRO A 446 -3.62 -15.72 28.85
C PRO A 446 -2.52 -15.92 29.93
N PRO A 447 -2.62 -15.29 31.09
CA PRO A 447 -3.67 -14.35 31.55
C PRO A 447 -3.39 -12.87 31.23
N VAL A 448 -2.43 -12.58 30.33
CA VAL A 448 -1.99 -11.21 30.03
C VAL A 448 -2.82 -10.63 28.87
N ASP A 449 -3.94 -10.02 29.16
CA ASP A 449 -4.89 -9.47 28.16
C ASP A 449 -4.28 -8.47 27.17
N ARG A 450 -3.17 -7.82 27.57
CA ARG A 450 -2.46 -6.82 26.75
C ARG A 450 -1.43 -7.42 25.80
N LEU A 451 -1.18 -8.73 25.89
CA LEU A 451 -0.19 -9.43 25.08
C LEU A 451 -0.90 -10.34 24.05
N SER A 452 -0.51 -10.20 22.79
CA SER A 452 -0.93 -11.08 21.70
C SER A 452 0.27 -11.58 20.92
N TYR A 453 0.15 -12.76 20.32
CA TYR A 453 1.15 -13.32 19.43
C TYR A 453 0.62 -13.42 18.00
N SER A 454 1.53 -13.51 17.06
CA SER A 454 1.26 -13.85 15.66
C SER A 454 2.30 -14.85 15.17
N ALA A 455 1.86 -15.81 14.37
CA ALA A 455 2.74 -16.72 13.65
C ALA A 455 2.22 -16.85 12.21
N ALA A 456 3.13 -16.84 11.25
CA ALA A 456 2.81 -16.94 9.84
C ALA A 456 3.78 -17.89 9.14
N LEU A 457 3.23 -18.71 8.25
CA LEU A 457 3.94 -19.55 7.28
C LEU A 457 3.58 -19.03 5.89
N ALA A 458 4.58 -18.86 5.03
CA ALA A 458 4.36 -18.50 3.63
C ALA A 458 5.22 -19.34 2.69
N VAL A 459 4.69 -19.54 1.49
CA VAL A 459 5.34 -20.34 0.44
C VAL A 459 5.20 -19.63 -0.89
N ASP A 460 6.30 -19.46 -1.61
CA ASP A 460 6.32 -19.11 -3.02
C ASP A 460 6.77 -20.33 -3.83
N THR A 461 6.12 -20.55 -4.98
CA THR A 461 6.52 -21.59 -5.95
C THR A 461 6.08 -21.19 -7.35
N GLY A 462 6.93 -21.34 -8.33
CA GLY A 462 6.67 -20.98 -9.71
C GLY A 462 7.93 -20.65 -10.48
N GLU A 463 7.78 -19.84 -11.54
CA GLU A 463 8.83 -19.46 -12.47
C GLU A 463 9.30 -18.01 -12.28
N PHE A 464 8.51 -17.19 -11.58
CA PHE A 464 8.86 -15.79 -11.33
C PHE A 464 9.77 -15.66 -10.11
N TYR A 465 9.43 -16.30 -9.00
CA TYR A 465 10.30 -16.41 -7.84
C TYR A 465 10.72 -17.87 -7.63
N ASP A 466 11.94 -18.09 -7.19
CA ASP A 466 12.40 -19.40 -6.77
C ASP A 466 11.53 -19.97 -5.65
N ARG A 467 11.45 -21.30 -5.58
CA ARG A 467 10.74 -21.97 -4.49
C ARG A 467 11.37 -21.60 -3.15
N ARG A 468 10.57 -21.02 -2.27
CA ARG A 468 10.98 -20.61 -0.93
C ARG A 468 9.85 -20.79 0.08
N ILE A 469 10.23 -21.16 1.28
CA ILE A 469 9.33 -21.31 2.42
C ILE A 469 9.85 -20.37 3.50
N GLY A 470 8.99 -19.63 4.16
CA GLY A 470 9.38 -18.69 5.20
C GLY A 470 8.38 -18.65 6.34
N VAL A 471 8.88 -18.29 7.50
CA VAL A 471 8.10 -18.11 8.71
C VAL A 471 8.29 -16.71 9.27
N ARG A 472 7.25 -16.19 9.92
CA ARG A 472 7.32 -14.97 10.72
C ARG A 472 6.63 -15.22 12.05
N VAL A 473 7.24 -14.76 13.13
CA VAL A 473 6.65 -14.75 14.47
C VAL A 473 6.71 -13.33 15.03
N GLY A 474 5.79 -12.98 15.89
CA GLY A 474 5.76 -11.67 16.53
C GLY A 474 4.93 -11.71 17.81
N LEU A 475 5.30 -10.84 18.73
CA LEU A 475 4.53 -10.53 19.93
C LEU A 475 4.08 -9.08 19.85
N THR A 476 2.89 -8.78 20.34
CA THR A 476 2.39 -7.41 20.40
C THR A 476 1.87 -7.14 21.80
N TRP A 477 2.54 -6.23 22.48
CA TRP A 477 2.05 -5.66 23.73
C TRP A 477 1.32 -4.34 23.45
N ARG A 478 0.18 -4.14 24.10
CA ARG A 478 -0.59 -2.88 24.03
C ARG A 478 -0.83 -2.38 25.44
N GLY A 479 -0.53 -1.11 25.67
CA GLY A 479 -0.70 -0.43 26.94
C GLY A 479 -1.40 0.92 26.76
N PHE A 480 -1.70 1.53 27.90
CA PHE A 480 -2.27 2.87 27.98
C PHE A 480 -1.43 3.69 28.95
N TYR A 481 -1.29 4.96 28.69
CA TYR A 481 -0.66 5.93 29.56
C TYR A 481 -1.62 7.10 29.76
N ALA A 482 -1.95 7.38 31.02
CA ALA A 482 -2.59 8.62 31.43
C ALA A 482 -1.48 9.51 32.03
N PRO A 483 -1.26 10.74 31.51
CA PRO A 483 -0.29 11.68 32.10
C PRO A 483 -0.75 12.17 33.47
#